data_b88b19d16c7f823f150c6a09748c25a1
#
_entry.id   b88b19d16c7f823f150c6a09748c25a1
#
_cell.length_a   1.000
_cell.length_b   1.000
_cell.length_c   1.000
_cell.angle_alpha   90.00
_cell.angle_beta   90.00
_cell.angle_gamma   90.00
#
_symmetry.space_group_name_H-M   'P 1'
#
loop_
_entity.id
_entity.type
_entity.pdbx_description
1 polymer ?
#
loop_
_entity_poly.entity_id
_entity_poly.type
_entity_poly.pdbx_seq_one_letter_code
_entity_poly.pdbx_strand_id
1 'polypeptide(L)'
;MRRTTPLGSGCPVLALLAAAALLPILAACGGGYGGGGGGSGGSMSCGSGYSNACPPPTVTLTAPASGATVSGTVALTATASASSTYGLTVTSVAFLIDGTAVGTVTSSPYTYMWNSTTVTKGSHSLTAKVTDSAGDTATTPAIMINTTGMAIAAVAMTAAQIFPAPMSQASGMADLTVKLDTGATRGTVKLTGLSATAVTINEGFAGATGPALIRLSASGDNTAEWEVPADALLTAEQLTALSQGKLYVIATSAANPRGEIRGQIAPDNVAVTFSTMAPAAEARSVSPAAGGVVATTVDKSAYTLSIHVNSTGVDDADAAQVDSAATGRKLAVLSKDSVEMGHWSTELAPISAADVGHFEAGKWYVSIATPVEAGGALRGQIGAPGN
;
A
#
# COMPACT_ATOMS: atom_id res chain seq x y z
N MET A 1 5.30 -77.12 -20.15
CA MET A 1 6.53 -76.98 -21.01
C MET A 1 7.09 -75.64 -20.71
N ARG A 2 8.20 -75.59 -19.94
CA ARG A 2 9.57 -75.29 -20.32
C ARG A 2 9.62 -73.98 -21.14
N ARG A 3 10.34 -72.93 -20.83
CA ARG A 3 11.58 -72.56 -20.14
C ARG A 3 11.72 -71.08 -20.39
N THR A 4 12.37 -70.19 -19.80
CA THR A 4 13.51 -69.97 -18.90
C THR A 4 13.72 -68.45 -18.79
N THR A 5 14.08 -67.98 -17.65
CA THR A 5 14.69 -66.69 -17.33
C THR A 5 16.05 -66.48 -18.02
N PRO A 6 16.63 -65.26 -18.10
CA PRO A 6 17.35 -64.77 -16.95
C PRO A 6 17.37 -63.26 -16.71
N LEU A 7 17.55 -62.97 -15.48
CA LEU A 7 18.22 -61.87 -14.78
C LEU A 7 19.03 -60.83 -15.59
N GLY A 8 18.79 -59.55 -15.28
CA GLY A 8 19.65 -58.44 -15.58
C GLY A 8 19.54 -57.39 -14.49
N SER A 9 20.50 -57.38 -13.60
CA SER A 9 20.70 -56.42 -12.51
C SER A 9 21.05 -55.03 -13.03
N GLY A 10 20.42 -53.99 -12.46
CA GLY A 10 20.81 -52.61 -12.70
C GLY A 10 20.42 -51.73 -11.51
N CYS A 11 21.42 -51.24 -10.80
CA CYS A 11 21.37 -50.37 -9.63
C CYS A 11 20.53 -49.09 -9.79
N PRO A 12 19.97 -48.55 -8.71
CA PRO A 12 19.38 -47.22 -8.74
C PRO A 12 20.47 -46.15 -8.71
N VAL A 13 20.47 -45.28 -9.69
CA VAL A 13 21.35 -44.12 -9.73
C VAL A 13 20.74 -43.05 -8.85
N LEU A 14 21.40 -42.78 -7.74
CA LEU A 14 21.18 -41.66 -6.86
C LEU A 14 21.65 -40.38 -7.57
N ALA A 15 20.74 -39.52 -8.00
CA ALA A 15 21.08 -38.23 -8.59
C ALA A 15 21.53 -37.24 -7.50
N LEU A 16 22.83 -37.07 -7.37
CA LEU A 16 23.47 -36.03 -6.58
C LEU A 16 23.34 -34.71 -7.35
N LEU A 17 22.61 -33.73 -6.80
CA LEU A 17 22.66 -32.34 -7.28
C LEU A 17 24.01 -31.73 -6.92
N ALA A 18 24.88 -31.60 -7.91
CA ALA A 18 26.11 -30.82 -7.79
C ALA A 18 25.81 -29.37 -8.09
N ALA A 19 25.98 -28.51 -7.08
CA ALA A 19 26.02 -27.05 -7.24
C ALA A 19 27.33 -26.71 -7.98
N ALA A 20 27.23 -26.32 -9.25
CA ALA A 20 28.34 -25.79 -10.01
C ALA A 20 28.54 -24.31 -9.67
N ALA A 21 29.55 -24.03 -8.83
CA ALA A 21 30.10 -22.69 -8.69
C ALA A 21 30.94 -22.38 -9.92
N LEU A 22 30.47 -21.51 -10.80
CA LEU A 22 31.30 -20.95 -11.88
C LEU A 22 32.21 -19.86 -11.31
N LEU A 23 33.48 -20.16 -11.16
CA LEU A 23 34.55 -19.17 -11.03
C LEU A 23 34.82 -18.56 -12.41
N PRO A 24 34.96 -17.23 -12.55
CA PRO A 24 35.44 -16.65 -13.79
C PRO A 24 36.95 -16.91 -13.91
N ILE A 25 37.34 -17.49 -15.03
CA ILE A 25 38.73 -17.69 -15.43
C ILE A 25 39.29 -16.32 -15.82
N LEU A 26 40.25 -15.80 -15.03
CA LEU A 26 41.09 -14.68 -15.45
C LEU A 26 42.04 -15.17 -16.56
N ALA A 27 41.83 -14.67 -17.77
CA ALA A 27 42.85 -14.78 -18.83
C ALA A 27 43.89 -13.68 -18.59
N ALA A 28 45.05 -14.07 -18.06
CA ALA A 28 46.20 -13.19 -18.04
C ALA A 28 46.85 -13.17 -19.41
N CYS A 29 46.88 -12.04 -20.10
CA CYS A 29 47.81 -11.74 -21.19
C CYS A 29 48.94 -10.88 -20.66
N GLY A 30 50.10 -11.47 -20.53
CA GLY A 30 51.31 -10.77 -20.19
C GLY A 30 51.99 -10.18 -21.42
N GLY A 31 52.76 -9.15 -21.19
CA GLY A 31 53.84 -8.77 -22.10
C GLY A 31 54.06 -7.25 -22.27
N GLY A 32 55.20 -6.73 -21.82
CA GLY A 32 55.76 -5.51 -22.37
C GLY A 32 56.37 -4.53 -21.35
N TYR A 33 57.66 -4.65 -21.12
CA TYR A 33 58.54 -3.73 -20.39
C TYR A 33 58.58 -2.32 -20.98
N GLY A 34 58.58 -1.30 -20.13
CA GLY A 34 58.98 0.05 -20.46
C GLY A 34 59.09 0.90 -19.20
N GLY A 35 60.31 1.21 -18.79
CA GLY A 35 60.67 1.81 -17.53
C GLY A 35 60.41 3.35 -17.43
N GLY A 36 60.44 3.81 -16.19
CA GLY A 36 60.99 5.12 -15.82
C GLY A 36 59.99 6.22 -15.45
N GLY A 37 60.08 6.68 -14.23
CA GLY A 37 59.65 8.01 -13.84
C GLY A 37 58.65 8.07 -12.68
N GLY A 38 59.18 8.37 -11.48
CA GLY A 38 58.35 8.73 -10.31
C GLY A 38 57.62 10.04 -10.56
N GLY A 39 56.40 10.09 -10.03
CA GLY A 39 55.58 11.28 -10.06
C GLY A 39 54.27 10.99 -9.32
N SER A 40 54.15 11.64 -8.18
CA SER A 40 52.94 12.06 -7.45
C SER A 40 51.59 11.46 -7.87
N GLY A 41 50.86 10.97 -6.87
CA GLY A 41 49.49 10.44 -6.96
C GLY A 41 48.54 11.28 -7.83
N GLY A 42 48.52 11.01 -9.12
CA GLY A 42 47.51 11.50 -10.04
C GLY A 42 46.35 10.55 -10.01
N SER A 43 45.18 11.05 -9.65
CA SER A 43 43.91 10.40 -9.89
C SER A 43 43.83 10.00 -11.38
N MET A 44 43.73 8.74 -11.71
CA MET A 44 43.52 8.31 -13.09
C MET A 44 42.15 8.77 -13.55
N SER A 45 42.13 9.81 -14.39
CA SER A 45 40.90 10.31 -15.00
C SER A 45 40.53 9.42 -16.19
N CYS A 46 39.27 8.98 -16.25
CA CYS A 46 38.66 8.36 -17.43
C CYS A 46 38.46 9.48 -18.45
N GLY A 47 39.37 9.65 -19.39
CA GLY A 47 39.34 10.71 -20.43
C GLY A 47 39.66 10.11 -21.78
N SER A 48 38.92 10.54 -22.78
CA SER A 48 39.01 10.19 -24.20
C SER A 48 40.45 10.24 -24.73
N GLY A 49 41.01 9.08 -25.01
CA GLY A 49 42.27 9.05 -25.76
C GLY A 49 43.12 7.79 -25.68
N TYR A 50 42.96 6.97 -24.71
CA TYR A 50 43.68 5.68 -24.61
C TYR A 50 42.71 4.57 -24.16
N SER A 51 42.81 3.41 -24.80
CA SER A 51 41.95 2.22 -24.72
C SER A 51 41.94 1.49 -23.35
N ASN A 52 41.90 2.22 -22.26
CA ASN A 52 41.57 1.68 -20.96
C ASN A 52 40.16 2.18 -20.61
N ALA A 53 39.14 1.43 -21.10
CA ALA A 53 37.79 1.62 -20.69
C ALA A 53 37.71 1.49 -19.16
N CYS A 54 37.14 2.50 -18.50
CA CYS A 54 36.86 2.37 -17.07
C CYS A 54 35.97 1.15 -16.84
N PRO A 55 36.18 0.41 -15.76
CA PRO A 55 35.27 -0.69 -15.44
C PRO A 55 33.85 -0.10 -15.24
N PRO A 56 32.83 -0.68 -15.90
CA PRO A 56 31.47 -0.21 -15.77
C PRO A 56 30.99 -0.28 -14.32
N PRO A 57 30.03 0.57 -13.93
CA PRO A 57 29.41 0.46 -12.61
C PRO A 57 28.71 -0.90 -12.44
N THR A 58 28.46 -1.27 -11.20
CA THR A 58 27.72 -2.50 -10.89
C THR A 58 26.42 -2.17 -10.18
N VAL A 59 25.38 -2.99 -10.42
CA VAL A 59 24.09 -2.89 -9.77
C VAL A 59 23.49 -4.27 -9.51
N THR A 60 22.85 -4.42 -8.36
CA THR A 60 22.16 -5.66 -7.98
C THR A 60 20.82 -5.32 -7.35
N LEU A 61 19.72 -5.91 -7.84
CA LEU A 61 18.41 -5.85 -7.21
C LEU A 61 18.44 -6.65 -5.91
N THR A 62 17.96 -6.05 -4.83
CA THR A 62 17.87 -6.68 -3.50
C THR A 62 16.42 -6.90 -3.05
N ALA A 63 15.47 -6.11 -3.56
CA ALA A 63 14.05 -6.33 -3.35
C ALA A 63 13.22 -5.79 -4.54
N PRO A 64 12.07 -6.40 -4.83
CA PRO A 64 11.57 -7.69 -4.33
C PRO A 64 12.41 -8.89 -4.83
N ALA A 65 12.20 -10.06 -4.24
CA ALA A 65 12.83 -11.30 -4.72
C ALA A 65 12.24 -11.74 -6.07
N SER A 66 13.03 -12.49 -6.87
CA SER A 66 12.51 -13.11 -8.10
C SER A 66 11.34 -14.05 -7.79
N GLY A 67 10.25 -13.96 -8.56
CA GLY A 67 9.02 -14.73 -8.38
C GLY A 67 8.08 -14.17 -7.31
N ALA A 68 8.44 -13.08 -6.65
CA ALA A 68 7.58 -12.47 -5.62
C ALA A 68 6.23 -12.04 -6.19
N THR A 69 5.17 -12.27 -5.44
CA THR A 69 3.86 -11.66 -5.68
C THR A 69 3.77 -10.35 -4.92
N VAL A 70 3.46 -9.27 -5.61
CA VAL A 70 3.45 -7.91 -5.08
C VAL A 70 2.12 -7.22 -5.35
N SER A 71 1.70 -6.33 -4.44
CA SER A 71 0.48 -5.52 -4.55
C SER A 71 0.69 -4.15 -3.92
N GLY A 72 -0.09 -3.16 -4.32
CA GLY A 72 -0.02 -1.80 -3.78
C GLY A 72 1.35 -1.14 -3.99
N THR A 73 1.81 -0.37 -3.02
CA THR A 73 3.12 0.28 -3.05
C THR A 73 4.23 -0.69 -2.63
N VAL A 74 5.19 -0.91 -3.51
CA VAL A 74 6.27 -1.91 -3.37
C VAL A 74 7.61 -1.19 -3.31
N ALA A 75 8.43 -1.51 -2.31
CA ALA A 75 9.80 -1.02 -2.25
C ALA A 75 10.67 -1.77 -3.29
N LEU A 76 11.14 -1.07 -4.31
CA LEU A 76 12.16 -1.55 -5.23
C LEU A 76 13.51 -1.10 -4.68
N THR A 77 14.38 -2.06 -4.34
CA THR A 77 15.67 -1.75 -3.71
C THR A 77 16.81 -2.36 -4.48
N ALA A 78 17.89 -1.60 -4.64
CA ALA A 78 19.10 -2.05 -5.28
C ALA A 78 20.34 -1.58 -4.50
N THR A 79 21.43 -2.33 -4.65
CA THR A 79 22.79 -1.88 -4.33
C THR A 79 23.52 -1.54 -5.60
N ALA A 80 24.30 -0.46 -5.60
CA ALA A 80 25.08 -0.04 -6.76
C ALA A 80 26.43 0.50 -6.31
N SER A 81 27.46 0.32 -7.16
CA SER A 81 28.77 0.87 -6.95
C SER A 81 29.42 1.27 -8.27
N ALA A 82 30.25 2.31 -8.24
CA ALA A 82 31.12 2.72 -9.32
C ALA A 82 32.59 2.52 -8.91
N SER A 83 33.52 2.60 -9.86
CA SER A 83 34.93 2.35 -9.59
C SER A 83 35.58 3.51 -8.80
N SER A 84 35.79 3.30 -7.51
CA SER A 84 36.49 4.25 -6.65
C SER A 84 37.96 4.45 -7.03
N THR A 85 38.59 3.47 -7.66
CA THR A 85 39.99 3.57 -8.16
C THR A 85 40.16 4.69 -9.18
N TYR A 86 39.09 5.00 -9.94
CA TYR A 86 39.07 6.09 -10.91
C TYR A 86 38.31 7.31 -10.41
N GLY A 87 37.95 7.37 -9.12
CA GLY A 87 37.20 8.49 -8.54
C GLY A 87 35.75 8.59 -9.03
N LEU A 88 35.22 7.51 -9.62
CA LEU A 88 33.83 7.50 -10.11
C LEU A 88 32.83 7.30 -8.99
N THR A 89 31.67 7.92 -9.14
CA THR A 89 30.55 7.82 -8.19
C THR A 89 29.27 7.42 -8.93
N VAL A 90 28.35 6.74 -8.23
CA VAL A 90 27.03 6.46 -8.78
C VAL A 90 26.23 7.77 -8.81
N THR A 91 25.72 8.15 -9.96
CA THR A 91 24.89 9.35 -10.14
C THR A 91 23.40 9.05 -10.06
N SER A 92 22.99 7.83 -10.49
CA SER A 92 21.60 7.42 -10.39
C SER A 92 21.43 5.90 -10.53
N VAL A 93 20.32 5.42 -9.94
CA VAL A 93 19.77 4.08 -10.21
C VAL A 93 18.31 4.24 -10.65
N ALA A 94 18.00 3.81 -11.88
CA ALA A 94 16.67 3.78 -12.44
C ALA A 94 16.09 2.37 -12.31
N PHE A 95 14.84 2.26 -11.85
CA PHE A 95 14.08 1.01 -11.82
C PHE A 95 13.14 0.96 -13.03
N LEU A 96 13.10 -0.18 -13.71
CA LEU A 96 12.30 -0.38 -14.92
C LEU A 96 11.39 -1.61 -14.76
N ILE A 97 10.12 -1.43 -15.10
CA ILE A 97 9.13 -2.51 -15.24
C ILE A 97 8.84 -2.68 -16.73
N ASP A 98 8.99 -3.89 -17.24
CA ASP A 98 8.82 -4.22 -18.68
C ASP A 98 9.59 -3.27 -19.61
N GLY A 99 10.81 -2.88 -19.17
CA GLY A 99 11.66 -1.96 -19.91
C GLY A 99 11.30 -0.48 -19.78
N THR A 100 10.18 -0.14 -19.14
CA THR A 100 9.77 1.26 -18.88
C THR A 100 10.25 1.72 -17.52
N ALA A 101 10.93 2.88 -17.46
CA ALA A 101 11.38 3.45 -16.20
C ALA A 101 10.19 3.90 -15.35
N VAL A 102 10.10 3.36 -14.12
CA VAL A 102 9.06 3.70 -13.15
C VAL A 102 9.56 4.67 -12.08
N GLY A 103 10.87 4.76 -11.89
CA GLY A 103 11.46 5.71 -10.94
C GLY A 103 12.97 5.72 -11.00
N THR A 104 13.57 6.83 -10.52
CA THR A 104 15.01 7.03 -10.46
C THR A 104 15.40 7.59 -9.10
N VAL A 105 16.46 7.05 -8.50
CA VAL A 105 17.01 7.45 -7.21
C VAL A 105 18.46 7.89 -7.41
N THR A 106 18.83 9.06 -6.88
CA THR A 106 20.14 9.69 -7.08
C THR A 106 21.08 9.58 -5.88
N SER A 107 20.62 9.00 -4.76
CA SER A 107 21.43 8.82 -3.54
C SER A 107 21.13 7.49 -2.86
N SER A 108 22.12 6.92 -2.19
CA SER A 108 21.94 5.73 -1.35
C SER A 108 21.18 6.09 -0.05
N PRO A 109 20.30 5.18 0.42
CA PRO A 109 19.94 3.87 -0.14
C PRO A 109 19.09 3.99 -1.39
N TYR A 110 19.42 3.20 -2.44
CA TYR A 110 18.68 3.21 -3.70
C TYR A 110 17.39 2.42 -3.55
N THR A 111 16.39 3.06 -2.95
CA THR A 111 15.05 2.50 -2.75
C THR A 111 14.02 3.42 -3.39
N TYR A 112 13.16 2.86 -4.23
CA TYR A 112 12.05 3.56 -4.87
C TYR A 112 10.73 2.89 -4.49
N MET A 113 9.76 3.67 -4.03
CA MET A 113 8.44 3.18 -3.70
C MET A 113 7.58 3.18 -4.98
N TRP A 114 7.45 2.01 -5.57
CA TRP A 114 6.69 1.81 -6.81
C TRP A 114 5.26 1.39 -6.51
N ASN A 115 4.31 2.05 -7.15
CA ASN A 115 2.91 1.62 -7.11
C ASN A 115 2.67 0.52 -8.15
N SER A 116 2.57 -0.74 -7.71
CA SER A 116 2.34 -1.89 -8.59
C SER A 116 0.97 -1.88 -9.28
N THR A 117 0.06 -1.00 -8.85
CA THR A 117 -1.26 -0.86 -9.47
C THR A 117 -1.22 -0.12 -10.80
N THR A 118 -0.06 0.45 -11.18
CA THR A 118 0.15 1.12 -12.46
C THR A 118 0.37 0.16 -13.64
N VAL A 119 0.50 -1.14 -13.37
CA VAL A 119 0.63 -2.19 -14.39
C VAL A 119 -0.50 -3.21 -14.28
N THR A 120 -0.71 -3.99 -15.32
CA THR A 120 -1.75 -5.03 -15.36
C THR A 120 -1.48 -6.14 -14.33
N LYS A 121 -2.51 -6.90 -13.97
CA LYS A 121 -2.32 -8.16 -13.24
C LYS A 121 -1.53 -9.14 -14.09
N GLY A 122 -0.47 -9.73 -13.53
CA GLY A 122 0.31 -10.76 -14.22
C GLY A 122 1.79 -10.70 -13.90
N SER A 123 2.56 -11.35 -14.73
CA SER A 123 4.02 -11.43 -14.60
C SER A 123 4.67 -10.27 -15.34
N HIS A 124 5.54 -9.55 -14.65
CA HIS A 124 6.27 -8.39 -15.15
C HIS A 124 7.77 -8.57 -14.93
N SER A 125 8.58 -8.05 -15.86
CA SER A 125 10.02 -8.02 -15.70
C SER A 125 10.45 -6.78 -14.91
N LEU A 126 11.31 -6.96 -13.89
CA LEU A 126 11.92 -5.87 -13.14
C LEU A 126 13.42 -5.86 -13.39
N THR A 127 13.98 -4.71 -13.75
CA THR A 127 15.41 -4.45 -13.87
C THR A 127 15.79 -3.16 -13.15
N ALA A 128 17.06 -3.04 -12.77
CA ALA A 128 17.64 -1.78 -12.29
C ALA A 128 18.83 -1.40 -13.18
N LYS A 129 18.88 -0.14 -13.59
CA LYS A 129 19.95 0.45 -14.39
C LYS A 129 20.70 1.50 -13.58
N VAL A 130 22.00 1.31 -13.36
CA VAL A 130 22.88 2.28 -12.74
C VAL A 130 23.55 3.15 -13.79
N THR A 131 23.77 4.41 -13.45
CA THR A 131 24.61 5.35 -14.21
C THR A 131 25.67 5.95 -13.26
N ASP A 132 26.91 6.04 -13.71
CA ASP A 132 27.98 6.67 -12.95
C ASP A 132 28.34 8.08 -13.44
N SER A 133 29.33 8.69 -12.79
CA SER A 133 29.76 10.06 -13.11
C SER A 133 30.51 10.21 -14.44
N ALA A 134 30.94 9.12 -15.06
CA ALA A 134 31.49 9.11 -16.43
C ALA A 134 30.37 8.96 -17.49
N GLY A 135 29.15 8.63 -17.08
CA GLY A 135 28.02 8.36 -17.97
C GLY A 135 27.93 6.89 -18.37
N ASP A 136 28.83 6.03 -17.82
CA ASP A 136 28.76 4.59 -18.05
C ASP A 136 27.57 3.98 -17.32
N THR A 137 27.01 2.92 -17.92
CA THR A 137 25.79 2.28 -17.37
C THR A 137 25.92 0.78 -17.29
N ALA A 138 25.26 0.19 -16.30
CA ALA A 138 25.03 -1.25 -16.22
C ALA A 138 23.58 -1.54 -15.83
N THR A 139 23.07 -2.68 -16.28
CA THR A 139 21.67 -3.10 -15.98
C THR A 139 21.69 -4.51 -15.40
N THR A 140 20.86 -4.75 -14.40
CA THR A 140 20.72 -6.10 -13.82
C THR A 140 20.10 -7.06 -14.81
N PRO A 141 20.32 -8.38 -14.67
CA PRO A 141 19.43 -9.37 -15.24
C PRO A 141 17.98 -9.09 -14.79
N ALA A 142 17.03 -9.34 -15.69
CA ALA A 142 15.61 -9.19 -15.34
C ALA A 142 15.21 -10.28 -14.35
N ILE A 143 14.51 -9.87 -13.30
CA ILE A 143 13.76 -10.79 -12.44
C ILE A 143 12.28 -10.69 -12.76
N MET A 144 11.54 -11.79 -12.61
CA MET A 144 10.10 -11.80 -12.79
C MET A 144 9.42 -11.55 -11.46
N ILE A 145 8.44 -10.64 -11.45
CA ILE A 145 7.55 -10.40 -10.33
C ILE A 145 6.11 -10.56 -10.81
N ASN A 146 5.21 -10.99 -9.93
CA ASN A 146 3.80 -11.15 -10.24
C ASN A 146 3.01 -10.04 -9.55
N THR A 147 2.36 -9.18 -10.33
CA THR A 147 1.42 -8.20 -9.76
C THR A 147 0.04 -8.84 -9.61
N THR A 148 -0.58 -8.67 -8.48
CA THR A 148 -2.00 -8.94 -8.32
C THR A 148 -2.76 -7.71 -8.79
N GLY A 149 -3.56 -7.84 -9.86
CA GLY A 149 -4.59 -6.84 -10.14
C GLY A 149 -5.48 -6.73 -8.90
N MET A 150 -6.05 -5.56 -8.63
CA MET A 150 -6.92 -5.37 -7.48
C MET A 150 -8.21 -6.18 -7.69
N ALA A 151 -8.20 -7.46 -7.32
CA ALA A 151 -9.42 -8.15 -6.99
C ALA A 151 -9.77 -7.69 -5.58
N ILE A 152 -10.77 -6.89 -5.43
CA ILE A 152 -11.27 -6.48 -4.12
C ILE A 152 -12.08 -7.67 -3.64
N ALA A 153 -11.57 -8.37 -2.65
CA ALA A 153 -12.30 -9.41 -1.97
C ALA A 153 -13.62 -8.84 -1.41
N ALA A 154 -14.57 -9.70 -1.14
CA ALA A 154 -15.89 -9.37 -0.64
C ALA A 154 -15.87 -8.27 0.44
N VAL A 155 -16.52 -7.14 0.15
CA VAL A 155 -16.63 -5.99 1.06
C VAL A 155 -17.90 -6.13 1.89
N ALA A 156 -17.75 -6.38 3.19
CA ALA A 156 -18.87 -6.42 4.11
C ALA A 156 -19.47 -5.03 4.33
N MET A 157 -20.79 -4.92 4.21
CA MET A 157 -21.56 -3.68 4.37
C MET A 157 -22.42 -3.80 5.63
N THR A 158 -22.32 -2.82 6.52
CA THR A 158 -23.08 -2.76 7.78
C THR A 158 -23.54 -1.34 8.09
N ALA A 159 -24.54 -1.20 8.94
CA ALA A 159 -25.02 0.09 9.45
C ALA A 159 -23.94 0.78 10.31
N ALA A 160 -23.10 0.03 11.00
CA ALA A 160 -22.06 0.57 11.89
C ALA A 160 -20.98 1.38 11.15
N GLN A 161 -20.87 1.25 9.83
CA GLN A 161 -19.93 2.05 9.02
C GLN A 161 -20.51 3.42 8.57
N ILE A 162 -21.74 3.74 8.96
CA ILE A 162 -22.40 5.03 8.68
C ILE A 162 -22.41 5.88 9.95
N PHE A 163 -22.13 7.15 9.83
CA PHE A 163 -22.11 8.08 10.95
C PHE A 163 -23.11 9.24 10.74
N PRO A 164 -24.04 9.46 11.67
CA PRO A 164 -24.42 8.55 12.78
C PRO A 164 -25.02 7.25 12.24
N ALA A 165 -24.77 6.15 12.94
CA ALA A 165 -25.25 4.83 12.53
C ALA A 165 -26.78 4.76 12.59
N PRO A 166 -27.47 4.33 11.52
CA PRO A 166 -28.90 4.09 11.56
C PRO A 166 -29.22 2.85 12.42
N MET A 167 -30.40 2.82 13.01
CA MET A 167 -30.89 1.64 13.73
C MET A 167 -31.37 0.59 12.72
N SER A 168 -30.44 -0.14 12.12
CA SER A 168 -30.72 -1.15 11.11
C SER A 168 -29.95 -2.44 11.41
N GLN A 169 -30.60 -3.58 11.16
CA GLN A 169 -29.97 -4.93 11.19
C GLN A 169 -29.64 -5.41 9.76
N ALA A 170 -29.83 -4.56 8.78
CA ALA A 170 -29.48 -4.89 7.39
C ALA A 170 -27.97 -5.13 7.24
N SER A 171 -27.62 -5.97 6.31
CA SER A 171 -26.25 -6.26 5.94
C SER A 171 -26.13 -6.45 4.44
N GLY A 172 -24.93 -6.41 3.93
CA GLY A 172 -24.64 -6.65 2.52
C GLY A 172 -23.22 -7.14 2.30
N MET A 173 -22.99 -7.66 1.11
CA MET A 173 -21.70 -8.10 0.63
C MET A 173 -21.51 -7.60 -0.79
N ALA A 174 -20.49 -6.79 -1.01
CA ALA A 174 -20.09 -6.35 -2.35
C ALA A 174 -18.90 -7.19 -2.82
N ASP A 175 -19.02 -7.78 -4.00
CA ASP A 175 -17.98 -8.54 -4.67
C ASP A 175 -17.59 -7.77 -5.92
N LEU A 176 -16.45 -7.05 -5.86
CA LEU A 176 -16.04 -6.09 -6.86
C LEU A 176 -14.70 -6.49 -7.47
N THR A 177 -14.51 -6.19 -8.74
CA THR A 177 -13.24 -6.30 -9.47
C THR A 177 -13.00 -5.02 -10.26
N VAL A 178 -11.81 -4.46 -10.14
CA VAL A 178 -11.37 -3.28 -10.89
C VAL A 178 -10.12 -3.64 -11.70
N LYS A 179 -10.15 -3.36 -12.99
CA LYS A 179 -8.96 -3.42 -13.85
C LYS A 179 -8.21 -2.09 -13.74
N LEU A 180 -7.00 -2.14 -13.24
CA LEU A 180 -6.24 -0.92 -12.93
C LEU A 180 -5.68 -0.20 -14.16
N ASP A 181 -5.53 -0.90 -15.28
CA ASP A 181 -5.07 -0.35 -16.56
C ASP A 181 -6.15 0.47 -17.29
N THR A 182 -7.40 0.08 -17.12
CA THR A 182 -8.53 0.67 -17.85
C THR A 182 -9.56 1.35 -16.96
N GLY A 183 -9.51 1.11 -15.65
CA GLY A 183 -10.54 1.53 -14.70
C GLY A 183 -11.82 0.69 -14.78
N ALA A 184 -11.87 -0.32 -15.66
CA ALA A 184 -13.07 -1.13 -15.85
C ALA A 184 -13.47 -1.84 -14.56
N THR A 185 -14.65 -1.50 -14.06
CA THR A 185 -15.19 -1.97 -12.79
C THR A 185 -16.33 -2.95 -13.05
N ARG A 186 -16.36 -4.07 -12.34
CA ARG A 186 -17.38 -5.12 -12.42
C ARG A 186 -17.69 -5.61 -11.01
N GLY A 187 -18.84 -6.24 -10.86
CA GLY A 187 -19.19 -6.91 -9.62
C GLY A 187 -20.67 -6.83 -9.29
N THR A 188 -20.98 -7.42 -8.15
CA THR A 188 -22.34 -7.50 -7.61
C THR A 188 -22.38 -7.09 -6.15
N VAL A 189 -23.52 -6.63 -5.68
CA VAL A 189 -23.80 -6.34 -4.28
C VAL A 189 -25.03 -7.13 -3.88
N LYS A 190 -24.89 -7.98 -2.86
CA LYS A 190 -26.00 -8.74 -2.28
C LYS A 190 -26.39 -8.14 -0.96
N LEU A 191 -27.68 -7.89 -0.77
CA LEU A 191 -28.25 -7.23 0.39
C LEU A 191 -29.14 -8.22 1.16
N THR A 192 -29.16 -8.10 2.48
CA THR A 192 -30.00 -8.90 3.37
C THR A 192 -30.72 -7.97 4.35
N GLY A 193 -32.04 -8.16 4.49
CA GLY A 193 -32.86 -7.36 5.42
C GLY A 193 -33.06 -5.91 4.99
N LEU A 194 -32.87 -5.60 3.68
CA LEU A 194 -32.97 -4.25 3.15
C LEU A 194 -33.65 -4.27 1.77
N SER A 195 -34.67 -3.43 1.59
CA SER A 195 -35.18 -3.05 0.28
C SER A 195 -34.54 -1.73 -0.14
N ALA A 196 -33.43 -1.84 -0.87
CA ALA A 196 -32.66 -0.70 -1.28
C ALA A 196 -33.39 0.14 -2.36
N THR A 197 -33.32 1.45 -2.23
CA THR A 197 -33.75 2.42 -3.26
C THR A 197 -32.64 2.80 -4.22
N ALA A 198 -31.39 2.70 -3.75
CA ALA A 198 -30.19 2.83 -4.58
C ALA A 198 -29.01 2.13 -3.91
N VAL A 199 -28.07 1.67 -4.76
CA VAL A 199 -26.74 1.22 -4.38
C VAL A 199 -25.74 1.96 -5.25
N THR A 200 -24.72 2.54 -4.62
CA THR A 200 -23.70 3.33 -5.32
C THR A 200 -22.30 3.05 -4.79
N ILE A 201 -21.29 3.20 -5.65
CA ILE A 201 -19.89 3.34 -5.26
C ILE A 201 -19.59 4.82 -5.19
N ASN A 202 -19.07 5.27 -4.04
CA ASN A 202 -18.82 6.68 -3.74
C ASN A 202 -17.34 6.89 -3.38
N GLU A 203 -16.88 8.15 -3.45
CA GLU A 203 -15.58 8.55 -2.96
C GLU A 203 -15.67 9.11 -1.54
N GLY A 204 -14.79 8.66 -0.65
CA GLY A 204 -14.65 9.12 0.73
C GLY A 204 -13.93 8.09 1.60
N PHE A 205 -13.10 8.54 2.51
CA PHE A 205 -12.51 7.66 3.52
C PHE A 205 -13.57 7.12 4.48
N ALA A 206 -13.21 6.09 5.25
CA ALA A 206 -14.09 5.58 6.30
C ALA A 206 -14.51 6.71 7.25
N GLY A 207 -15.82 6.84 7.51
CA GLY A 207 -16.39 7.92 8.31
C GLY A 207 -16.73 9.21 7.55
N ALA A 208 -16.22 9.39 6.33
CA ALA A 208 -16.55 10.54 5.48
C ALA A 208 -17.65 10.19 4.45
N THR A 209 -18.38 11.20 4.01
CA THR A 209 -19.32 11.11 2.88
C THR A 209 -18.73 11.79 1.65
N GLY A 210 -19.14 11.37 0.46
CA GLY A 210 -18.67 11.99 -0.77
C GLY A 210 -19.51 11.63 -1.99
N PRO A 211 -19.15 12.13 -3.19
CA PRO A 211 -19.94 11.99 -4.38
C PRO A 211 -20.06 10.54 -4.84
N ALA A 212 -21.21 10.21 -5.44
CA ALA A 212 -21.42 8.94 -6.12
C ALA A 212 -20.63 8.92 -7.45
N LEU A 213 -19.85 7.88 -7.65
CA LEU A 213 -19.03 7.64 -8.85
C LEU A 213 -19.74 6.68 -9.82
N ILE A 214 -20.23 5.58 -9.29
CA ILE A 214 -20.93 4.54 -10.05
C ILE A 214 -22.25 4.22 -9.37
N ARG A 215 -23.34 4.29 -10.12
CA ARG A 215 -24.65 3.82 -9.69
C ARG A 215 -24.87 2.40 -10.21
N LEU A 216 -25.17 1.48 -9.29
CA LEU A 216 -25.49 0.10 -9.63
C LEU A 216 -26.96 -0.02 -10.09
N SER A 217 -27.23 -1.05 -10.85
CA SER A 217 -28.58 -1.41 -11.30
C SER A 217 -29.08 -2.63 -10.54
N ALA A 218 -30.36 -2.64 -10.15
CA ALA A 218 -30.95 -3.84 -9.56
C ALA A 218 -31.00 -4.98 -10.60
N SER A 219 -30.73 -6.20 -10.16
CA SER A 219 -30.79 -7.39 -11.01
C SER A 219 -32.23 -7.82 -11.22
N GLY A 220 -32.83 -7.33 -12.32
CA GLY A 220 -34.25 -7.51 -12.64
C GLY A 220 -35.16 -6.92 -11.55
N ASP A 221 -36.17 -7.69 -11.11
CA ASP A 221 -37.09 -7.29 -10.05
C ASP A 221 -36.52 -7.57 -8.64
N ASN A 222 -35.30 -8.10 -8.54
CA ASN A 222 -34.67 -8.48 -7.28
C ASN A 222 -33.91 -7.31 -6.66
N THR A 223 -34.53 -6.57 -5.76
CA THR A 223 -33.91 -5.47 -5.01
C THR A 223 -32.89 -5.93 -3.96
N ALA A 224 -32.68 -7.21 -3.79
CA ALA A 224 -31.61 -7.76 -2.93
C ALA A 224 -30.30 -8.00 -3.66
N GLU A 225 -30.26 -7.89 -5.00
CA GLU A 225 -29.05 -8.05 -5.79
C GLU A 225 -28.90 -6.89 -6.78
N TRP A 226 -27.70 -6.29 -6.79
CA TRP A 226 -27.36 -5.12 -7.58
C TRP A 226 -26.09 -5.39 -8.37
N GLU A 227 -26.02 -4.90 -9.60
CA GLU A 227 -24.91 -5.14 -10.50
C GLU A 227 -24.24 -3.83 -10.90
N VAL A 228 -22.90 -3.86 -10.97
CA VAL A 228 -22.13 -2.76 -11.56
C VAL A 228 -22.37 -2.73 -13.06
N PRO A 229 -22.76 -1.58 -13.67
CA PRO A 229 -22.99 -1.47 -15.11
C PRO A 229 -21.80 -1.96 -15.93
N ALA A 230 -22.07 -2.58 -17.09
CA ALA A 230 -21.05 -3.20 -17.94
C ALA A 230 -20.04 -2.20 -18.52
N ASP A 231 -20.36 -0.92 -18.57
CA ASP A 231 -19.55 0.20 -19.06
C ASP A 231 -18.93 1.03 -17.92
N ALA A 232 -19.08 0.61 -16.66
CA ALA A 232 -18.56 1.35 -15.53
C ALA A 232 -17.01 1.42 -15.58
N LEU A 233 -16.50 2.64 -15.51
CA LEU A 233 -15.07 2.95 -15.51
C LEU A 233 -14.76 3.92 -14.37
N LEU A 234 -13.66 3.67 -13.67
CA LEU A 234 -13.02 4.64 -12.77
C LEU A 234 -11.96 5.43 -13.53
N THR A 235 -11.89 6.74 -13.27
CA THR A 235 -10.82 7.61 -13.81
C THR A 235 -9.48 7.34 -13.12
N ALA A 236 -8.39 7.90 -13.62
CA ALA A 236 -7.07 7.78 -12.99
C ALA A 236 -7.04 8.33 -11.55
N GLU A 237 -7.75 9.45 -11.30
CA GLU A 237 -7.87 10.01 -9.95
C GLU A 237 -8.67 9.07 -9.03
N GLN A 238 -9.75 8.47 -9.54
CA GLN A 238 -10.56 7.51 -8.78
C GLN A 238 -9.83 6.19 -8.53
N LEU A 239 -8.95 5.75 -9.44
CA LEU A 239 -8.04 4.62 -9.20
C LEU A 239 -7.02 4.95 -8.12
N THR A 240 -6.53 6.19 -8.07
CA THR A 240 -5.67 6.67 -6.98
C THR A 240 -6.45 6.68 -5.66
N ALA A 241 -7.67 7.21 -5.63
CA ALA A 241 -8.55 7.17 -4.46
C ALA A 241 -8.82 5.73 -3.99
N LEU A 242 -9.04 4.79 -4.92
CA LEU A 242 -9.20 3.38 -4.62
C LEU A 242 -7.95 2.80 -3.93
N SER A 243 -6.75 3.10 -4.45
CA SER A 243 -5.49 2.60 -3.88
C SER A 243 -5.23 3.11 -2.45
N GLN A 244 -5.79 4.26 -2.11
CA GLN A 244 -5.74 4.88 -0.78
C GLN A 244 -6.84 4.38 0.18
N GLY A 245 -7.76 3.50 -0.29
CA GLY A 245 -8.92 3.07 0.47
C GLY A 245 -9.98 4.17 0.63
N LYS A 246 -10.06 5.11 -0.32
CA LYS A 246 -10.96 6.26 -0.34
C LYS A 246 -12.23 6.00 -1.18
N LEU A 247 -12.60 4.74 -1.39
CA LEU A 247 -13.87 4.39 -2.03
C LEU A 247 -14.72 3.52 -1.11
N TYR A 248 -16.04 3.63 -1.24
CA TYR A 248 -16.97 2.82 -0.48
C TYR A 248 -18.23 2.49 -1.26
N VAL A 249 -18.87 1.39 -0.91
CA VAL A 249 -20.21 1.02 -1.38
C VAL A 249 -21.22 1.46 -0.33
N ILE A 250 -22.34 2.04 -0.76
CA ILE A 250 -23.43 2.41 0.14
C ILE A 250 -24.77 1.99 -0.48
N ALA A 251 -25.65 1.45 0.36
CA ALA A 251 -27.03 1.18 0.02
C ALA A 251 -27.95 2.09 0.83
N THR A 252 -28.91 2.71 0.15
CA THR A 252 -29.92 3.58 0.74
C THR A 252 -31.29 2.90 0.72
N SER A 253 -32.17 3.31 1.61
CA SER A 253 -33.58 2.91 1.62
C SER A 253 -34.49 4.11 1.77
N ALA A 254 -35.82 3.88 1.68
CA ALA A 254 -36.80 4.92 1.93
C ALA A 254 -36.74 5.44 3.39
N ALA A 255 -36.39 4.58 4.34
CA ALA A 255 -36.24 4.94 5.76
C ALA A 255 -34.93 5.68 6.02
N ASN A 256 -33.85 5.33 5.30
CA ASN A 256 -32.51 5.87 5.47
C ASN A 256 -31.97 6.39 4.12
N PRO A 257 -32.45 7.53 3.61
CA PRO A 257 -32.10 8.05 2.28
C PRO A 257 -30.66 8.56 2.18
N ARG A 258 -29.98 8.80 3.32
CA ARG A 258 -28.55 9.16 3.37
C ARG A 258 -27.63 7.94 3.43
N GLY A 259 -28.15 6.74 3.68
CA GLY A 259 -27.43 5.49 3.79
C GLY A 259 -28.01 4.62 4.89
N GLU A 260 -28.18 3.31 4.61
CA GLU A 260 -28.60 2.33 5.59
C GLU A 260 -27.49 1.36 5.96
N ILE A 261 -26.70 0.93 4.98
CA ILE A 261 -25.49 0.14 5.18
C ILE A 261 -24.39 0.63 4.24
N ARG A 262 -23.16 0.52 4.70
CA ARG A 262 -21.96 0.92 3.98
C ARG A 262 -20.86 -0.13 4.14
N GLY A 263 -19.99 -0.24 3.13
CA GLY A 263 -18.76 -1.03 3.18
C GLY A 263 -17.60 -0.24 2.56
N GLN A 264 -16.54 -0.03 3.33
CA GLN A 264 -15.34 0.63 2.83
C GLN A 264 -14.56 -0.33 1.93
N ILE A 265 -14.19 0.13 0.74
CA ILE A 265 -13.38 -0.61 -0.20
C ILE A 265 -11.90 -0.39 0.16
N ALA A 266 -11.27 -1.40 0.73
CA ALA A 266 -9.88 -1.32 1.18
C ALA A 266 -9.01 -2.34 0.43
N PRO A 267 -7.96 -1.89 -0.27
CA PRO A 267 -6.91 -2.77 -0.79
C PRO A 267 -6.12 -3.46 0.34
N ASP A 268 -5.39 -4.53 0.04
CA ASP A 268 -4.64 -5.32 1.04
C ASP A 268 -3.61 -4.51 1.85
N ASN A 269 -3.08 -3.44 1.26
CA ASN A 269 -2.16 -2.53 1.95
C ASN A 269 -2.87 -1.50 2.84
N VAL A 270 -4.18 -1.39 2.77
CA VAL A 270 -4.98 -0.43 3.52
C VAL A 270 -5.76 -1.13 4.62
N ALA A 271 -5.55 -0.73 5.85
CA ALA A 271 -6.32 -1.18 6.99
C ALA A 271 -7.40 -0.15 7.34
N VAL A 272 -8.63 -0.62 7.52
CA VAL A 272 -9.76 0.21 7.98
C VAL A 272 -10.27 -0.37 9.29
N THR A 273 -10.38 0.47 10.31
CA THR A 273 -10.91 0.08 11.62
C THR A 273 -11.97 1.06 12.10
N PHE A 274 -12.91 0.53 12.87
CA PHE A 274 -13.95 1.31 13.54
C PHE A 274 -13.85 1.06 15.03
N SER A 275 -13.92 2.12 15.83
CA SER A 275 -13.88 2.03 17.28
C SER A 275 -14.77 3.09 17.92
N THR A 276 -14.99 2.96 19.23
CA THR A 276 -15.81 3.89 20.00
C THR A 276 -14.94 4.70 20.95
N MET A 277 -15.44 5.90 21.30
CA MET A 277 -14.90 6.73 22.36
C MET A 277 -15.85 6.75 23.54
N ALA A 278 -15.28 6.89 24.71
CA ALA A 278 -16.01 7.08 25.95
C ALA A 278 -15.37 8.23 26.77
N PRO A 279 -16.03 8.77 27.79
CA PRO A 279 -15.41 9.71 28.71
C PRO A 279 -14.10 9.15 29.26
N ALA A 280 -13.05 9.97 29.24
CA ALA A 280 -11.77 9.60 29.81
C ALA A 280 -11.93 9.34 31.32
N ALA A 281 -11.18 8.38 31.86
CA ALA A 281 -11.35 7.95 33.25
C ALA A 281 -11.16 9.09 34.28
N GLU A 282 -10.42 10.14 33.89
CA GLU A 282 -10.12 11.30 34.72
C GLU A 282 -11.03 12.49 34.44
N ALA A 283 -11.84 12.45 33.36
CA ALA A 283 -12.75 13.53 32.95
C ALA A 283 -13.99 13.54 33.84
N ARG A 284 -14.04 14.45 34.79
CA ARG A 284 -15.12 14.53 35.80
C ARG A 284 -16.27 15.46 35.40
N SER A 285 -16.03 16.34 34.43
CA SER A 285 -17.01 17.31 33.94
C SER A 285 -17.78 16.82 32.70
N VAL A 286 -17.48 15.62 32.22
CA VAL A 286 -18.10 15.04 31.02
C VAL A 286 -19.25 14.12 31.39
N SER A 287 -20.39 14.28 30.69
CA SER A 287 -21.53 13.38 30.87
C SER A 287 -21.14 11.92 30.60
N PRO A 288 -21.59 10.98 31.44
CA PRO A 288 -21.40 9.55 31.15
C PRO A 288 -22.02 9.07 29.81
N ALA A 289 -22.98 9.85 29.27
CA ALA A 289 -23.60 9.57 27.98
C ALA A 289 -22.82 10.18 26.79
N ALA A 290 -21.78 10.99 27.06
CA ALA A 290 -20.92 11.51 26.01
C ALA A 290 -20.10 10.37 25.39
N GLY A 291 -19.79 10.50 24.13
CA GLY A 291 -19.03 9.46 23.43
C GLY A 291 -18.72 9.84 21.99
N GLY A 292 -18.29 8.88 21.25
CA GLY A 292 -18.01 9.06 19.83
C GLY A 292 -17.71 7.77 19.11
N VAL A 293 -17.67 7.86 17.80
CA VAL A 293 -17.21 6.78 16.91
C VAL A 293 -16.05 7.28 16.06
N VAL A 294 -15.13 6.39 15.81
CA VAL A 294 -13.88 6.68 15.11
C VAL A 294 -13.77 5.73 13.95
N ALA A 295 -13.55 6.26 12.76
CA ALA A 295 -13.17 5.51 11.59
C ALA A 295 -11.73 5.85 11.22
N THR A 296 -10.88 4.85 11.15
CA THR A 296 -9.46 5.00 10.86
C THR A 296 -9.10 4.24 9.60
N THR A 297 -8.41 4.90 8.69
CA THR A 297 -7.84 4.31 7.47
C THR A 297 -6.34 4.51 7.49
N VAL A 298 -5.58 3.41 7.43
CA VAL A 298 -4.11 3.43 7.41
C VAL A 298 -3.62 2.78 6.13
N ASP A 299 -2.97 3.54 5.26
CA ASP A 299 -2.18 2.96 4.17
C ASP A 299 -0.80 2.58 4.70
N LYS A 300 -0.58 1.27 4.82
CA LYS A 300 0.64 0.68 5.38
C LYS A 300 1.85 0.79 4.46
N SER A 301 1.62 1.05 3.17
CA SER A 301 2.67 1.17 2.16
C SER A 301 3.00 2.61 1.82
N ALA A 302 2.02 3.50 1.75
CA ALA A 302 2.23 4.94 1.60
C ALA A 302 2.55 5.64 2.92
N TYR A 303 2.40 4.94 4.06
CA TYR A 303 2.59 5.48 5.40
C TYR A 303 1.74 6.72 5.67
N THR A 304 0.43 6.59 5.41
CA THR A 304 -0.53 7.67 5.65
C THR A 304 -1.67 7.22 6.56
N LEU A 305 -2.16 8.19 7.33
CA LEU A 305 -3.31 8.06 8.23
C LEU A 305 -4.42 8.99 7.78
N SER A 306 -5.63 8.46 7.59
CA SER A 306 -6.86 9.25 7.51
C SER A 306 -7.80 8.80 8.63
N ILE A 307 -8.38 9.77 9.34
CA ILE A 307 -9.23 9.48 10.48
C ILE A 307 -10.40 10.47 10.51
N HIS A 308 -11.58 9.95 10.81
CA HIS A 308 -12.82 10.69 11.01
C HIS A 308 -13.43 10.30 12.34
N VAL A 309 -13.80 11.28 13.13
CA VAL A 309 -14.39 11.11 14.44
C VAL A 309 -15.71 11.86 14.48
N ASN A 310 -16.76 11.22 14.96
CA ASN A 310 -18.02 11.86 15.29
C ASN A 310 -18.25 11.73 16.80
N SER A 311 -18.23 12.86 17.51
CA SER A 311 -18.39 12.95 18.97
C SER A 311 -19.70 13.58 19.34
N THR A 312 -20.24 13.21 20.50
CA THR A 312 -21.47 13.76 21.08
C THR A 312 -21.25 14.06 22.56
N GLY A 313 -21.92 15.08 23.08
CA GLY A 313 -21.87 15.48 24.49
C GLY A 313 -20.58 16.17 24.93
N VAL A 314 -19.82 16.72 23.97
CA VAL A 314 -18.62 17.55 24.15
C VAL A 314 -18.61 18.68 23.12
N ASP A 315 -19.69 19.47 23.11
CA ASP A 315 -19.92 20.51 22.09
C ASP A 315 -18.89 21.67 22.18
N ASP A 316 -18.34 21.89 23.38
CA ASP A 316 -17.30 22.85 23.68
C ASP A 316 -15.87 22.34 23.36
N ALA A 317 -15.74 21.15 22.79
CA ALA A 317 -14.43 20.59 22.42
C ALA A 317 -13.68 21.51 21.45
N ASP A 318 -12.40 21.74 21.76
CA ASP A 318 -11.51 22.66 21.05
C ASP A 318 -10.28 21.99 20.45
N ALA A 319 -9.98 20.73 20.82
CA ALA A 319 -8.87 19.98 20.27
C ALA A 319 -9.20 18.49 20.13
N ALA A 320 -8.67 17.88 19.07
CA ALA A 320 -8.71 16.43 18.86
C ALA A 320 -7.39 15.96 18.23
N GLN A 321 -6.90 14.80 18.67
CA GLN A 321 -5.62 14.26 18.20
C GLN A 321 -5.55 12.74 18.28
N VAL A 322 -4.61 12.18 17.52
CA VAL A 322 -4.21 10.77 17.58
C VAL A 322 -2.83 10.68 18.19
N ASP A 323 -2.65 9.80 19.15
CA ASP A 323 -1.41 9.58 19.85
C ASP A 323 -1.00 8.10 19.82
N SER A 324 0.31 7.86 19.87
CA SER A 324 0.87 6.52 20.09
C SER A 324 1.15 6.31 21.57
N ALA A 325 0.46 5.35 22.19
CA ALA A 325 0.73 4.96 23.57
C ALA A 325 2.13 4.30 23.73
N ALA A 326 2.71 3.79 22.64
CA ALA A 326 4.04 3.19 22.68
C ALA A 326 5.16 4.22 22.86
N THR A 327 4.97 5.42 22.31
CA THR A 327 6.03 6.47 22.29
C THR A 327 5.61 7.75 23.00
N GLY A 328 4.32 7.92 23.33
CA GLY A 328 3.76 9.20 23.79
C GLY A 328 3.73 10.29 22.70
N ARG A 329 4.03 9.93 21.45
CA ARG A 329 4.12 10.89 20.34
C ARG A 329 2.74 11.16 19.76
N LYS A 330 2.45 12.42 19.50
CA LYS A 330 1.30 12.84 18.70
C LYS A 330 1.55 12.46 17.24
N LEU A 331 0.64 11.68 16.66
CA LEU A 331 0.70 11.22 15.28
C LEU A 331 0.01 12.19 14.34
N ALA A 332 -1.16 12.71 14.74
CA ALA A 332 -1.93 13.64 13.95
C ALA A 332 -2.77 14.56 14.84
N VAL A 333 -3.03 15.76 14.35
CA VAL A 333 -4.02 16.69 14.90
C VAL A 333 -5.22 16.67 13.96
N LEU A 334 -6.43 16.62 14.51
CA LEU A 334 -7.66 16.63 13.73
C LEU A 334 -8.22 18.05 13.67
N SER A 335 -8.74 18.41 12.52
CA SER A 335 -9.46 19.65 12.31
C SER A 335 -10.94 19.45 12.65
N LYS A 336 -11.54 20.41 13.38
CA LYS A 336 -12.97 20.44 13.64
C LYS A 336 -13.71 20.86 12.37
N ASP A 337 -14.78 20.16 12.02
CA ASP A 337 -15.65 20.57 10.93
C ASP A 337 -16.41 21.84 11.34
N SER A 338 -16.55 22.78 10.41
CA SER A 338 -17.24 24.05 10.66
C SER A 338 -18.76 23.94 10.47
N VAL A 339 -19.25 22.88 9.85
CA VAL A 339 -20.67 22.66 9.51
C VAL A 339 -21.26 21.53 10.34
N GLU A 340 -20.54 20.40 10.44
CA GLU A 340 -20.98 19.23 11.19
C GLU A 340 -20.43 19.28 12.62
N MET A 341 -21.30 19.64 13.58
CA MET A 341 -20.91 19.64 14.98
C MET A 341 -20.47 18.27 15.45
N GLY A 342 -19.36 18.23 16.22
CA GLY A 342 -18.79 17.00 16.74
C GLY A 342 -17.99 16.19 15.74
N HIS A 343 -17.92 16.61 14.46
CA HIS A 343 -17.08 15.97 13.46
C HIS A 343 -15.66 16.56 13.46
N TRP A 344 -14.68 15.65 13.50
CA TRP A 344 -13.24 15.95 13.46
C TRP A 344 -12.53 15.05 12.48
N SER A 345 -11.63 15.58 11.70
CA SER A 345 -10.92 14.75 10.71
C SER A 345 -9.52 15.23 10.39
N THR A 346 -8.72 14.31 9.86
CA THR A 346 -7.54 14.58 9.07
C THR A 346 -7.41 13.50 8.00
N GLU A 347 -6.93 13.86 6.83
CA GLU A 347 -6.74 12.92 5.73
C GLU A 347 -5.26 12.93 5.30
N LEU A 348 -4.76 11.74 4.95
CA LEU A 348 -3.41 11.52 4.41
C LEU A 348 -2.28 12.11 5.27
N ALA A 349 -2.48 12.17 6.59
CA ALA A 349 -1.43 12.60 7.51
C ALA A 349 -0.23 11.63 7.44
N PRO A 350 1.01 12.12 7.26
CA PRO A 350 2.18 11.25 7.15
C PRO A 350 2.52 10.60 8.48
N ILE A 351 2.82 9.32 8.45
CA ILE A 351 3.28 8.51 9.60
C ILE A 351 4.55 7.75 9.20
N SER A 352 5.20 7.10 10.14
CA SER A 352 6.38 6.28 9.86
C SER A 352 6.04 4.77 9.81
N ALA A 353 6.96 3.97 9.28
CA ALA A 353 6.85 2.50 9.32
C ALA A 353 6.74 1.97 10.76
N ALA A 354 7.44 2.61 11.72
CA ALA A 354 7.34 2.26 13.14
C ALA A 354 5.94 2.55 13.71
N ASP A 355 5.29 3.64 13.26
CA ASP A 355 3.92 3.96 13.66
C ASP A 355 2.93 2.92 13.14
N VAL A 356 3.11 2.42 11.91
CA VAL A 356 2.30 1.32 11.37
C VAL A 356 2.43 0.08 12.26
N GLY A 357 3.64 -0.28 12.69
CA GLY A 357 3.83 -1.38 13.64
C GLY A 357 3.13 -1.14 14.99
N HIS A 358 3.10 0.09 15.49
CA HIS A 358 2.35 0.45 16.70
C HIS A 358 0.83 0.38 16.48
N PHE A 359 0.32 0.74 15.29
CA PHE A 359 -1.07 0.57 14.93
C PHE A 359 -1.47 -0.91 14.91
N GLU A 360 -0.71 -1.75 14.24
CA GLU A 360 -0.95 -3.20 14.19
C GLU A 360 -0.88 -3.87 15.57
N ALA A 361 -0.10 -3.31 16.47
CA ALA A 361 -0.04 -3.73 17.87
C ALA A 361 -1.15 -3.11 18.76
N GLY A 362 -2.10 -2.36 18.17
CA GLY A 362 -3.20 -1.70 18.90
C GLY A 362 -2.72 -0.66 19.92
N LYS A 363 -1.64 0.07 19.61
CA LYS A 363 -1.04 1.07 20.52
C LYS A 363 -1.43 2.51 20.20
N TRP A 364 -2.41 2.72 19.33
CA TRP A 364 -2.91 4.06 19.04
C TRP A 364 -4.20 4.35 19.79
N TYR A 365 -4.42 5.61 20.11
CA TYR A 365 -5.67 6.10 20.64
C TYR A 365 -5.97 7.50 20.10
N VAL A 366 -7.25 7.86 20.08
CA VAL A 366 -7.71 9.20 19.78
C VAL A 366 -8.23 9.83 21.06
N SER A 367 -7.99 11.13 21.22
CA SER A 367 -8.50 11.94 22.32
C SER A 367 -9.15 13.22 21.81
N ILE A 368 -10.23 13.64 22.48
CA ILE A 368 -10.87 14.94 22.30
C ILE A 368 -10.76 15.68 23.62
N ALA A 369 -10.31 16.90 23.58
CA ALA A 369 -10.18 17.79 24.73
C ALA A 369 -11.23 18.91 24.69
N THR A 370 -11.56 19.42 25.87
CA THR A 370 -12.32 20.63 26.07
C THR A 370 -11.51 21.63 26.89
N PRO A 371 -11.86 22.92 26.98
CA PRO A 371 -11.17 23.87 27.83
C PRO A 371 -11.11 23.47 29.30
N VAL A 372 -12.09 22.70 29.79
CA VAL A 372 -12.16 22.22 31.16
C VAL A 372 -11.38 20.92 31.36
N GLU A 373 -11.39 20.05 30.36
CA GLU A 373 -10.72 18.74 30.35
C GLU A 373 -9.61 18.74 29.30
N ALA A 374 -8.59 19.59 29.49
CA ALA A 374 -7.48 19.74 28.56
C ALA A 374 -6.61 18.47 28.43
N GLY A 375 -6.67 17.56 29.41
CA GLY A 375 -6.02 16.24 29.40
C GLY A 375 -6.78 15.19 28.56
N GLY A 376 -7.98 15.49 28.12
CA GLY A 376 -8.88 14.65 27.34
C GLY A 376 -10.23 14.47 28.00
N ALA A 377 -11.27 14.90 27.33
CA ALA A 377 -12.67 14.71 27.70
C ALA A 377 -13.18 13.33 27.24
N LEU A 378 -12.90 12.98 25.99
CA LEU A 378 -13.19 11.64 25.44
C LEU A 378 -11.90 10.97 24.98
N ARG A 379 -11.89 9.65 25.11
CA ARG A 379 -10.79 8.80 24.63
C ARG A 379 -11.35 7.53 23.97
N GLY A 380 -10.74 7.13 22.85
CA GLY A 380 -11.03 5.89 22.14
C GLY A 380 -9.74 5.17 21.76
N GLN A 381 -9.67 3.87 22.04
CA GLN A 381 -8.58 3.02 21.56
C GLN A 381 -8.83 2.75 20.08
N ILE A 382 -7.83 2.99 19.25
CA ILE A 382 -7.86 2.58 17.85
C ILE A 382 -7.43 1.11 17.82
N GLY A 383 -8.38 0.23 17.45
CA GLY A 383 -8.16 -1.21 17.43
C GLY A 383 -7.16 -1.64 16.36
N ALA A 384 -6.47 -2.75 16.61
CA ALA A 384 -5.70 -3.43 15.59
C ALA A 384 -6.64 -3.98 14.50
N PRO A 385 -6.20 -4.04 13.22
CA PRO A 385 -6.96 -4.69 12.17
C PRO A 385 -7.21 -6.17 12.51
N GLY A 386 -8.45 -6.60 12.47
CA GLY A 386 -8.82 -8.02 12.62
C GLY A 386 -9.20 -8.51 14.03
N ASN A 387 -9.43 -7.61 14.98
CA ASN A 387 -10.07 -7.94 16.26
C ASN A 387 -11.55 -7.58 16.25
#